data_9c3ad6acdb33453f26f1d0fa4d4e709a
#
_entry.id   9c3ad6acdb33453f26f1d0fa4d4e709a
#
_cell.length_a   1.000
_cell.length_b   1.000
_cell.length_c   1.000
_cell.angle_alpha   90.00
_cell.angle_beta   90.00
_cell.angle_gamma   90.00
#
_symmetry.space_group_name_H-M   'P 1'
#
loop_
_entity.id
_entity.type
_entity.pdbx_description
1 polymer ?
#
loop_
_entity_poly.entity_id
_entity_poly.type
_entity_poly.pdbx_seq_one_letter_code
_entity_poly.pdbx_strand_id
1 'polypeptide(L)'
;MALVLHQPGVAAQPLLAYAYCGGVLPIDPDVTAETRALLRHLEVLEGRHVLFGHQDDFAYGTQWSAEPGRSDVHDVVGVDPAVFGFDLGHIENGADRNLDGLGFDDIRGWVHQAHALGSLVTLSWHADDVVSGGSAWTKAETIPHLLPGGSHEQEFTTALDRVADFLSGLTDANDRPIPIVFRPYHEHTGGWFWWGKGLNAEADFIALWRHTVDHLRLRRGLHNLLYAYSPDRRGIDPDALADGYLYGYPGDEYVDILGLDDYCDLGQPGNPAPLEEQHAVLVAALTTTARLARERGKLAALTEVGTERTLPDPWTGYLLPALMANEDTRRILWTLSWRNPTGEPERAYTPQPGAPTAADFAAFAADPFVLFNDELPDLYAL
;
A
#
# COMPACT_ATOMS: atom_id res chain seq x y z
N MET A 1 58.34 12.68 40.51
CA MET A 1 58.41 11.54 39.63
C MET A 1 57.00 10.87 39.66
N ALA A 2 56.08 11.33 38.78
CA ALA A 2 54.74 10.91 38.75
C ALA A 2 54.54 9.94 37.53
N LEU A 3 54.11 8.73 37.81
CA LEU A 3 53.89 7.67 36.82
C LEU A 3 52.53 7.94 36.12
N VAL A 4 52.56 8.23 34.82
CA VAL A 4 51.35 8.31 33.98
C VAL A 4 51.06 6.91 33.51
N LEU A 5 49.95 6.35 33.99
CA LEU A 5 49.38 5.08 33.48
C LEU A 5 48.60 5.35 32.20
N HIS A 6 49.12 4.83 31.12
CA HIS A 6 48.44 4.75 29.81
C HIS A 6 47.30 3.73 29.91
N GLN A 7 46.05 4.15 29.67
CA GLN A 7 44.94 3.24 29.44
C GLN A 7 44.96 2.77 27.97
N PRO A 8 44.82 1.45 27.68
CA PRO A 8 44.74 0.98 26.33
C PRO A 8 43.34 1.34 25.74
N GLY A 9 43.36 1.84 24.51
CA GLY A 9 42.20 2.19 23.74
C GLY A 9 41.22 1.00 23.58
N VAL A 10 39.95 1.29 23.74
CA VAL A 10 38.87 0.37 23.41
C VAL A 10 38.86 0.19 21.89
N ALA A 11 39.31 -0.99 21.44
CA ALA A 11 39.19 -1.37 20.05
C ALA A 11 37.69 -1.44 19.68
N ALA A 12 37.30 -0.76 18.60
CA ALA A 12 35.99 -0.90 17.98
C ALA A 12 35.77 -2.37 17.66
N GLN A 13 34.76 -2.97 18.30
CA GLN A 13 34.34 -4.34 17.93
C GLN A 13 33.79 -4.28 16.51
N PRO A 14 34.19 -5.22 15.62
CA PRO A 14 33.54 -5.34 14.33
C PRO A 14 32.08 -5.72 14.57
N LEU A 15 31.16 -4.99 13.93
CA LEU A 15 29.76 -5.39 13.82
C LEU A 15 29.74 -6.83 13.29
N LEU A 16 29.50 -7.77 14.19
CA LEU A 16 29.27 -9.16 13.85
C LEU A 16 28.13 -9.19 12.83
N ALA A 17 28.44 -9.73 11.65
CA ALA A 17 27.44 -10.16 10.69
C ALA A 17 26.50 -11.13 11.43
N TYR A 18 25.34 -10.62 11.85
CA TYR A 18 24.27 -11.47 12.32
C TYR A 18 23.88 -12.38 11.17
N ALA A 19 24.20 -13.67 11.29
CA ALA A 19 23.66 -14.68 10.43
C ALA A 19 22.13 -14.56 10.47
N TYR A 20 21.53 -14.23 9.35
CA TYR A 20 20.11 -14.04 9.15
C TYR A 20 19.41 -15.38 9.40
N CYS A 21 18.96 -15.64 10.62
CA CYS A 21 18.04 -16.72 10.95
C CYS A 21 16.63 -16.14 11.01
N GLY A 22 15.92 -16.11 9.86
CA GLY A 22 14.47 -15.98 9.83
C GLY A 22 13.86 -14.62 9.54
N GLY A 23 14.55 -13.67 8.88
CA GLY A 23 13.95 -12.39 8.46
C GLY A 23 13.10 -12.52 7.17
N VAL A 24 12.22 -11.54 6.93
CA VAL A 24 11.44 -11.44 5.70
C VAL A 24 12.37 -11.25 4.51
N LEU A 25 12.24 -12.09 3.50
CA LEU A 25 13.01 -12.02 2.26
C LEU A 25 12.14 -11.48 1.13
N PRO A 26 12.65 -10.55 0.29
CA PRO A 26 11.94 -10.14 -0.91
C PRO A 26 11.82 -11.30 -1.90
N ILE A 27 10.73 -11.32 -2.67
CA ILE A 27 10.51 -12.35 -3.70
C ILE A 27 11.50 -12.23 -4.86
N ASP A 28 12.03 -11.04 -5.09
CA ASP A 28 13.07 -10.79 -6.07
C ASP A 28 14.46 -10.91 -5.40
N PRO A 29 15.27 -11.90 -5.77
CA PRO A 29 16.61 -12.04 -5.19
C PRO A 29 17.55 -10.90 -5.61
N ASP A 30 17.26 -10.23 -6.71
CA ASP A 30 18.08 -9.19 -7.32
C ASP A 30 17.61 -7.76 -6.95
N VAL A 31 16.70 -7.61 -5.94
CA VAL A 31 16.25 -6.26 -5.51
C VAL A 31 17.41 -5.33 -5.21
N THR A 32 17.22 -4.04 -5.49
CA THR A 32 18.19 -2.98 -5.15
C THR A 32 18.54 -3.00 -3.67
N ALA A 33 19.69 -2.44 -3.32
CA ALA A 33 20.13 -2.36 -1.92
C ALA A 33 19.14 -1.56 -1.08
N GLU A 34 18.59 -0.47 -1.65
CA GLU A 34 17.60 0.41 -1.03
C GLU A 34 16.26 -0.31 -0.81
N THR A 35 15.80 -1.11 -1.79
CA THR A 35 14.57 -1.92 -1.63
C THR A 35 14.73 -2.99 -0.55
N ARG A 36 15.90 -3.59 -0.48
CA ARG A 36 16.24 -4.54 0.60
C ARG A 36 16.32 -3.86 1.95
N ALA A 37 16.86 -2.63 2.02
CA ALA A 37 16.91 -1.82 3.23
C ALA A 37 15.49 -1.45 3.70
N LEU A 38 14.64 -0.98 2.78
CA LEU A 38 13.23 -0.69 3.06
C LEU A 38 12.54 -1.90 3.71
N LEU A 39 12.61 -3.09 3.10
CA LEU A 39 11.97 -4.29 3.62
C LEU A 39 12.45 -4.62 5.05
N ARG A 40 13.77 -4.51 5.31
CA ARG A 40 14.33 -4.73 6.65
C ARG A 40 13.87 -3.72 7.68
N HIS A 41 13.79 -2.42 7.31
CA HIS A 41 13.34 -1.39 8.24
C HIS A 41 11.84 -1.53 8.55
N LEU A 42 11.02 -1.89 7.55
CA LEU A 42 9.62 -2.23 7.77
C LEU A 42 9.47 -3.42 8.74
N GLU A 43 10.26 -4.48 8.58
CA GLU A 43 10.27 -5.63 9.51
C GLU A 43 10.65 -5.21 10.96
N VAL A 44 11.56 -4.24 11.12
CA VAL A 44 11.93 -3.72 12.46
C VAL A 44 10.77 -2.95 13.11
N LEU A 45 9.95 -2.26 12.32
CA LEU A 45 8.80 -1.50 12.81
C LEU A 45 7.61 -2.42 13.13
N GLU A 46 7.54 -3.61 12.52
CA GLU A 46 6.44 -4.56 12.67
C GLU A 46 6.15 -4.89 14.14
N GLY A 47 4.89 -4.78 14.55
CA GLY A 47 4.43 -5.04 15.92
C GLY A 47 4.72 -3.93 16.93
N ARG A 48 5.48 -2.92 16.55
CA ARG A 48 5.86 -1.78 17.39
C ARG A 48 5.12 -0.51 17.03
N HIS A 49 4.93 -0.28 15.74
CA HIS A 49 4.32 0.91 15.20
C HIS A 49 3.46 0.58 13.97
N VAL A 50 2.52 1.46 13.67
CA VAL A 50 1.78 1.51 12.41
C VAL A 50 2.08 2.85 11.72
N LEU A 51 2.38 2.82 10.43
CA LEU A 51 2.61 4.03 9.63
C LEU A 51 1.25 4.53 9.11
N PHE A 52 0.99 5.82 9.26
CA PHE A 52 -0.19 6.43 8.65
C PHE A 52 0.10 6.82 7.20
N GLY A 53 -0.81 6.47 6.30
CA GLY A 53 -0.76 6.78 4.88
C GLY A 53 -2.00 7.49 4.37
N HIS A 54 -1.81 8.26 3.28
CA HIS A 54 -2.90 8.92 2.57
C HIS A 54 -2.72 8.81 1.06
N GLN A 55 -3.83 8.50 0.37
CA GLN A 55 -3.86 8.43 -1.09
C GLN A 55 -3.92 9.84 -1.69
N ASP A 56 -3.08 10.10 -2.70
CA ASP A 56 -3.02 11.36 -3.47
C ASP A 56 -2.77 12.63 -2.62
N ASP A 57 -2.13 12.49 -1.46
CA ASP A 57 -2.03 13.54 -0.45
C ASP A 57 -1.43 14.85 -0.96
N PHE A 58 -0.42 14.80 -1.85
CA PHE A 58 0.19 15.99 -2.46
C PHE A 58 -0.54 16.50 -3.70
N ALA A 59 -1.48 15.74 -4.23
CA ALA A 59 -2.12 16.06 -5.49
C ALA A 59 -3.30 17.01 -5.32
N TYR A 60 -4.12 16.75 -4.32
CA TYR A 60 -5.31 17.53 -4.03
C TYR A 60 -5.86 17.23 -2.64
N GLY A 61 -6.69 18.13 -2.15
CA GLY A 61 -7.55 17.96 -1.00
C GLY A 61 -8.95 18.47 -1.29
N THR A 62 -9.82 18.50 -0.30
CA THR A 62 -11.23 18.88 -0.48
C THR A 62 -11.45 20.28 -1.03
N GLN A 63 -10.50 21.21 -0.83
CA GLN A 63 -10.64 22.64 -1.18
C GLN A 63 -9.49 23.16 -2.06
N TRP A 64 -8.58 22.28 -2.49
CA TRP A 64 -7.41 22.69 -3.27
C TRP A 64 -7.00 21.55 -4.24
N SER A 65 -6.24 21.89 -5.27
CA SER A 65 -5.68 20.93 -6.23
C SER A 65 -4.37 21.47 -6.79
N ALA A 66 -3.35 20.62 -6.85
CA ALA A 66 -2.02 20.90 -7.38
C ALA A 66 -1.34 22.17 -6.77
N GLU A 67 -1.60 22.46 -5.50
CA GLU A 67 -0.92 23.53 -4.76
C GLU A 67 0.36 23.01 -4.12
N PRO A 68 1.55 23.52 -4.51
CA PRO A 68 2.81 23.04 -3.97
C PRO A 68 2.89 23.15 -2.43
N GLY A 69 3.28 22.04 -1.78
CA GLY A 69 3.45 21.99 -0.32
C GLY A 69 2.16 21.91 0.48
N ARG A 70 1.01 21.67 -0.18
CA ARG A 70 -0.27 21.44 0.50
C ARG A 70 -0.48 19.95 0.76
N SER A 71 -1.11 19.67 1.89
CA SER A 71 -1.58 18.37 2.31
C SER A 71 -2.71 18.57 3.32
N ASP A 72 -3.86 17.89 3.12
CA ASP A 72 -4.95 17.96 4.12
C ASP A 72 -4.50 17.33 5.46
N VAL A 73 -3.65 16.32 5.42
CA VAL A 73 -3.06 15.70 6.61
C VAL A 73 -2.17 16.70 7.35
N HIS A 74 -1.20 17.29 6.64
CA HIS A 74 -0.29 18.29 7.22
C HIS A 74 -1.05 19.50 7.78
N ASP A 75 -2.06 19.96 7.07
CA ASP A 75 -2.88 21.12 7.50
C ASP A 75 -3.66 20.84 8.80
N VAL A 76 -3.91 19.55 9.15
CA VAL A 76 -4.61 19.17 10.40
C VAL A 76 -3.63 18.84 11.52
N VAL A 77 -2.57 18.08 11.26
CA VAL A 77 -1.69 17.55 12.32
C VAL A 77 -0.30 18.15 12.34
N GLY A 78 0.07 18.96 11.33
CA GLY A 78 1.36 19.67 11.25
C GLY A 78 2.54 18.84 10.76
N VAL A 79 2.26 17.60 10.30
CA VAL A 79 3.26 16.66 9.77
C VAL A 79 2.68 15.92 8.57
N ASP A 80 3.55 15.46 7.66
CA ASP A 80 3.16 14.72 6.46
C ASP A 80 2.92 13.23 6.76
N PRO A 81 2.16 12.51 5.91
CA PRO A 81 1.99 11.07 6.03
C PRO A 81 3.33 10.31 5.96
N ALA A 82 3.40 9.18 6.66
CA ALA A 82 4.51 8.23 6.55
C ALA A 82 4.46 7.39 5.25
N VAL A 83 3.27 7.25 4.65
CA VAL A 83 3.03 6.49 3.43
C VAL A 83 2.23 7.34 2.44
N PHE A 84 2.72 7.44 1.20
CA PHE A 84 2.03 8.12 0.11
C PHE A 84 1.57 7.12 -0.93
N GLY A 85 0.27 7.14 -1.23
CA GLY A 85 -0.34 6.35 -2.29
C GLY A 85 -0.60 7.19 -3.54
N PHE A 86 -0.42 6.60 -4.73
CA PHE A 86 -0.86 7.16 -6.02
C PHE A 86 -1.38 6.04 -6.90
N ASP A 87 -2.12 6.39 -7.97
CA ASP A 87 -2.69 5.40 -8.89
C ASP A 87 -2.21 5.59 -10.33
N LEU A 88 -2.01 4.46 -11.04
CA LEU A 88 -1.53 4.43 -12.42
C LEU A 88 -2.62 4.16 -13.47
N GLY A 89 -3.89 4.11 -13.09
CA GLY A 89 -5.00 3.88 -14.04
C GLY A 89 -4.94 4.81 -15.25
N HIS A 90 -5.27 4.32 -16.44
CA HIS A 90 -5.16 4.93 -17.76
C HIS A 90 -3.74 4.96 -18.39
N ILE A 91 -2.67 4.64 -17.63
CA ILE A 91 -1.32 4.58 -18.18
C ILE A 91 -1.21 3.52 -19.30
N GLU A 92 -1.95 2.42 -19.16
CA GLU A 92 -2.03 1.32 -20.12
C GLU A 92 -2.53 1.79 -21.51
N ASN A 93 -3.32 2.84 -21.54
CA ASN A 93 -3.83 3.45 -22.78
C ASN A 93 -2.86 4.47 -23.39
N GLY A 94 -1.75 4.80 -22.70
CA GLY A 94 -0.83 5.87 -23.09
C GLY A 94 -1.43 7.26 -22.89
N ALA A 95 -2.33 7.41 -21.92
CA ALA A 95 -2.87 8.70 -21.54
C ALA A 95 -1.81 9.55 -20.81
N ASP A 96 -1.96 10.89 -20.88
CA ASP A 96 -1.08 11.81 -20.16
C ASP A 96 -1.49 11.98 -18.68
N ARG A 97 -2.67 11.50 -18.31
CA ARG A 97 -3.29 11.64 -16.97
C ARG A 97 -3.90 10.34 -16.51
N ASN A 98 -3.84 10.12 -15.20
CA ASN A 98 -4.48 8.97 -14.56
C ASN A 98 -6.01 9.13 -14.47
N LEU A 99 -6.68 8.14 -13.89
CA LEU A 99 -8.15 8.10 -13.74
C LEU A 99 -8.71 9.27 -12.89
N ASP A 100 -7.92 9.86 -12.00
CA ASP A 100 -8.30 11.02 -11.18
C ASP A 100 -7.95 12.36 -11.86
N GLY A 101 -7.46 12.32 -13.10
CA GLY A 101 -7.09 13.49 -13.88
C GLY A 101 -5.72 14.07 -13.55
N LEU A 102 -4.90 13.37 -12.78
CA LEU A 102 -3.54 13.78 -12.41
C LEU A 102 -2.57 13.47 -13.54
N GLY A 103 -1.70 14.43 -13.87
CA GLY A 103 -0.63 14.23 -14.85
C GLY A 103 0.40 13.21 -14.35
N PHE A 104 0.85 12.28 -15.20
CA PHE A 104 1.88 11.31 -14.82
C PHE A 104 3.21 11.94 -14.47
N ASP A 105 3.55 13.09 -15.07
CA ASP A 105 4.73 13.88 -14.70
C ASP A 105 4.57 14.52 -13.31
N ASP A 106 3.36 14.94 -12.94
CA ASP A 106 3.07 15.46 -11.59
C ASP A 106 3.18 14.33 -10.57
N ILE A 107 2.59 13.16 -10.85
CA ILE A 107 2.70 11.97 -9.99
C ILE A 107 4.18 11.59 -9.79
N ARG A 108 5.00 11.61 -10.84
CA ARG A 108 6.44 11.38 -10.74
C ARG A 108 7.10 12.38 -9.78
N GLY A 109 6.74 13.67 -9.90
CA GLY A 109 7.24 14.72 -9.01
C GLY A 109 6.86 14.48 -7.54
N TRP A 110 5.62 14.07 -7.26
CA TRP A 110 5.17 13.76 -5.89
C TRP A 110 5.81 12.48 -5.32
N VAL A 111 6.04 11.46 -6.14
CA VAL A 111 6.80 10.27 -5.74
C VAL A 111 8.23 10.67 -5.32
N HIS A 112 8.90 11.53 -6.10
CA HIS A 112 10.22 12.04 -5.73
C HIS A 112 10.18 12.84 -4.43
N GLN A 113 9.16 13.67 -4.23
CA GLN A 113 8.97 14.46 -3.01
C GLN A 113 8.76 13.54 -1.79
N ALA A 114 7.84 12.57 -1.87
CA ALA A 114 7.58 11.61 -0.80
C ALA A 114 8.84 10.80 -0.42
N HIS A 115 9.57 10.30 -1.43
CA HIS A 115 10.81 9.58 -1.21
C HIS A 115 11.90 10.47 -0.57
N ALA A 116 12.03 11.72 -1.02
CA ALA A 116 12.99 12.68 -0.46
C ALA A 116 12.69 13.04 1.01
N LEU A 117 11.43 12.96 1.43
CA LEU A 117 11.01 13.05 2.84
C LEU A 117 11.32 11.77 3.64
N GLY A 118 11.73 10.68 3.00
CA GLY A 118 11.96 9.39 3.66
C GLY A 118 10.70 8.53 3.81
N SER A 119 9.56 8.97 3.27
CA SER A 119 8.28 8.25 3.36
C SER A 119 8.23 7.06 2.41
N LEU A 120 7.41 6.05 2.76
CA LEU A 120 7.08 4.92 1.92
C LEU A 120 6.17 5.36 0.75
N VAL A 121 6.44 4.85 -0.46
CA VAL A 121 5.58 5.07 -1.63
C VAL A 121 4.91 3.78 -2.06
N THR A 122 3.59 3.82 -2.24
CA THR A 122 2.79 2.73 -2.81
C THR A 122 2.05 3.18 -4.05
N LEU A 123 2.03 2.34 -5.08
CA LEU A 123 1.35 2.61 -6.34
C LEU A 123 0.31 1.52 -6.61
N SER A 124 -0.96 1.90 -6.69
CA SER A 124 -2.04 1.06 -7.18
C SER A 124 -2.20 1.20 -8.69
N TRP A 125 -2.96 0.31 -9.31
CA TRP A 125 -3.25 0.37 -10.73
C TRP A 125 -4.69 -0.05 -11.02
N HIS A 126 -5.57 0.93 -11.17
CA HIS A 126 -6.92 0.74 -11.68
C HIS A 126 -6.89 0.59 -13.21
N ALA A 127 -6.35 -0.54 -13.68
CA ALA A 127 -6.17 -0.80 -15.10
C ALA A 127 -7.50 -0.80 -15.85
N ASP A 128 -7.59 -0.05 -16.95
CA ASP A 128 -8.71 -0.15 -17.88
C ASP A 128 -8.72 -1.51 -18.58
N ASP A 129 -9.90 -1.96 -19.00
CA ASP A 129 -10.06 -3.20 -19.75
C ASP A 129 -9.61 -3.04 -21.21
N VAL A 130 -8.40 -3.48 -21.50
CA VAL A 130 -7.80 -3.36 -22.84
C VAL A 130 -8.52 -4.21 -23.91
N VAL A 131 -9.34 -5.19 -23.51
CA VAL A 131 -10.10 -6.04 -24.45
C VAL A 131 -11.30 -5.30 -25.01
N SER A 132 -12.06 -4.63 -24.13
CA SER A 132 -13.27 -3.89 -24.52
C SER A 132 -12.99 -2.39 -24.74
N GLY A 133 -11.87 -1.87 -24.28
CA GLY A 133 -11.60 -0.43 -24.19
C GLY A 133 -12.44 0.26 -23.12
N GLY A 134 -13.01 -0.51 -22.19
CA GLY A 134 -13.78 -0.01 -21.05
C GLY A 134 -12.90 0.30 -19.85
N SER A 135 -13.51 0.82 -18.78
CA SER A 135 -12.78 1.15 -17.55
C SER A 135 -12.48 -0.06 -16.68
N ALA A 136 -11.73 0.14 -15.59
CA ALA A 136 -11.49 -0.87 -14.54
C ALA A 136 -12.79 -1.53 -14.06
N TRP A 137 -13.92 -0.81 -14.05
CA TRP A 137 -15.23 -1.31 -13.61
C TRP A 137 -16.00 -2.10 -14.67
N THR A 138 -15.39 -2.46 -15.80
CA THR A 138 -16.02 -3.32 -16.82
C THR A 138 -16.36 -4.69 -16.22
N LYS A 139 -17.57 -5.19 -16.58
CA LYS A 139 -18.08 -6.49 -16.13
C LYS A 139 -17.99 -7.49 -17.28
N ALA A 140 -16.80 -8.03 -17.50
CA ALA A 140 -16.54 -8.98 -18.59
C ALA A 140 -15.53 -10.04 -18.17
N GLU A 141 -15.56 -11.20 -18.83
CA GLU A 141 -14.49 -12.17 -18.78
C GLU A 141 -13.34 -11.65 -19.65
N THR A 142 -12.32 -11.07 -19.05
CA THR A 142 -11.24 -10.37 -19.74
C THR A 142 -9.92 -11.14 -19.69
N ILE A 143 -9.58 -11.73 -18.52
CA ILE A 143 -8.23 -12.27 -18.27
C ILE A 143 -7.77 -13.32 -19.29
N PRO A 144 -8.58 -14.30 -19.74
CA PRO A 144 -8.14 -15.31 -20.72
C PRO A 144 -7.66 -14.70 -22.05
N HIS A 145 -8.16 -13.50 -22.39
CA HIS A 145 -7.75 -12.78 -23.61
C HIS A 145 -6.39 -12.10 -23.48
N LEU A 146 -5.94 -11.80 -22.27
CA LEU A 146 -4.69 -11.08 -21.95
C LEU A 146 -3.49 -11.99 -21.81
N LEU A 147 -3.72 -13.24 -21.40
CA LEU A 147 -2.64 -14.21 -21.12
C LEU A 147 -1.96 -14.71 -22.41
N PRO A 148 -0.76 -15.31 -22.31
CA PRO A 148 -0.03 -15.85 -23.46
C PRO A 148 -0.92 -16.79 -24.32
N GLY A 149 -1.04 -16.47 -25.61
CA GLY A 149 -1.92 -17.14 -26.56
C GLY A 149 -3.33 -16.55 -26.62
N GLY A 150 -3.68 -15.60 -25.79
CA GLY A 150 -4.95 -14.87 -25.83
C GLY A 150 -5.02 -13.86 -26.96
N SER A 151 -6.24 -13.43 -27.31
CA SER A 151 -6.49 -12.56 -28.46
C SER A 151 -5.94 -11.14 -28.31
N HIS A 152 -5.64 -10.68 -27.09
CA HIS A 152 -5.13 -9.35 -26.74
C HIS A 152 -3.82 -9.41 -25.94
N GLU A 153 -3.07 -10.51 -26.08
CA GLU A 153 -1.75 -10.68 -25.41
C GLU A 153 -0.80 -9.52 -25.75
N GLN A 154 -0.78 -9.10 -27.02
CA GLN A 154 0.15 -8.04 -27.46
C GLN A 154 -0.26 -6.65 -26.93
N GLU A 155 -1.54 -6.35 -26.90
CA GLU A 155 -2.07 -5.11 -26.33
C GLU A 155 -1.78 -5.04 -24.83
N PHE A 156 -1.98 -6.14 -24.12
CA PHE A 156 -1.68 -6.24 -22.69
C PHE A 156 -0.17 -6.15 -22.41
N THR A 157 0.67 -6.80 -23.23
CA THR A 157 2.12 -6.64 -23.16
C THR A 157 2.52 -5.18 -23.31
N THR A 158 1.90 -4.45 -24.25
CA THR A 158 2.14 -3.02 -24.45
C THR A 158 1.69 -2.19 -23.24
N ALA A 159 0.57 -2.55 -22.60
CA ALA A 159 0.10 -1.93 -21.38
C ALA A 159 1.12 -2.11 -20.23
N LEU A 160 1.60 -3.34 -20.02
CA LEU A 160 2.64 -3.64 -19.04
C LEU A 160 3.95 -2.92 -19.32
N ASP A 161 4.33 -2.77 -20.59
CA ASP A 161 5.51 -1.99 -20.98
C ASP A 161 5.39 -0.52 -20.59
N ARG A 162 4.22 0.11 -20.74
CA ARG A 162 3.98 1.49 -20.30
C ARG A 162 4.07 1.65 -18.79
N VAL A 163 3.50 0.72 -18.04
CA VAL A 163 3.66 0.67 -16.56
C VAL A 163 5.14 0.56 -16.21
N ALA A 164 5.87 -0.34 -16.87
CA ALA A 164 7.30 -0.53 -16.62
C ALA A 164 8.13 0.71 -16.99
N ASP A 165 7.81 1.40 -18.09
CA ASP A 165 8.49 2.64 -18.49
C ASP A 165 8.29 3.75 -17.45
N PHE A 166 7.09 3.88 -16.88
CA PHE A 166 6.84 4.82 -15.81
C PHE A 166 7.63 4.46 -14.56
N LEU A 167 7.55 3.22 -14.08
CA LEU A 167 8.23 2.74 -12.87
C LEU A 167 9.76 2.83 -12.99
N SER A 168 10.33 2.49 -14.15
CA SER A 168 11.77 2.61 -14.40
C SER A 168 12.28 4.05 -14.38
N GLY A 169 11.41 5.02 -14.66
CA GLY A 169 11.72 6.44 -14.62
C GLY A 169 11.64 7.05 -13.20
N LEU A 170 11.24 6.28 -12.18
CA LEU A 170 11.21 6.74 -10.79
C LEU A 170 12.61 6.55 -10.17
N THR A 171 13.44 7.58 -10.25
CA THR A 171 14.80 7.58 -9.68
C THR A 171 15.00 8.72 -8.69
N ASP A 172 15.87 8.54 -7.72
CA ASP A 172 16.25 9.60 -6.78
C ASP A 172 17.19 10.65 -7.41
N ALA A 173 17.62 11.63 -6.64
CA ALA A 173 18.54 12.68 -7.11
C ALA A 173 19.93 12.17 -7.56
N ASN A 174 20.23 10.89 -7.32
CA ASN A 174 21.47 10.22 -7.70
C ASN A 174 21.25 9.18 -8.80
N ASP A 175 20.15 9.25 -9.51
CA ASP A 175 19.72 8.29 -10.55
C ASP A 175 19.55 6.85 -10.04
N ARG A 176 19.30 6.65 -8.73
CA ARG A 176 19.03 5.33 -8.17
C ARG A 176 17.52 5.06 -8.18
N PRO A 177 17.08 3.84 -8.58
CA PRO A 177 15.67 3.49 -8.58
C PRO A 177 15.04 3.65 -7.20
N ILE A 178 13.93 4.39 -7.11
CA ILE A 178 13.16 4.57 -5.88
C ILE A 178 12.43 3.25 -5.54
N PRO A 179 12.57 2.71 -4.32
CA PRO A 179 11.79 1.55 -3.88
C PRO A 179 10.29 1.87 -3.86
N ILE A 180 9.48 1.01 -4.48
CA ILE A 180 8.03 1.17 -4.62
C ILE A 180 7.32 -0.09 -4.15
N VAL A 181 6.26 0.07 -3.36
CA VAL A 181 5.27 -0.98 -3.14
C VAL A 181 4.26 -0.92 -4.28
N PHE A 182 4.30 -1.89 -5.20
CA PHE A 182 3.38 -1.96 -6.33
C PHE A 182 2.21 -2.89 -6.01
N ARG A 183 0.98 -2.39 -6.17
CA ARG A 183 -0.26 -3.06 -5.78
C ARG A 183 -1.23 -3.15 -6.97
N PRO A 184 -0.98 -4.04 -7.94
CA PRO A 184 -1.88 -4.27 -9.07
C PRO A 184 -3.09 -5.12 -8.66
N TYR A 185 -4.18 -5.03 -9.40
CA TYR A 185 -5.35 -5.92 -9.30
C TYR A 185 -5.90 -6.08 -7.89
N HIS A 186 -5.86 -5.02 -7.09
CA HIS A 186 -6.41 -4.98 -5.74
C HIS A 186 -7.92 -5.27 -5.73
N GLU A 187 -8.47 -5.56 -4.55
CA GLU A 187 -9.90 -5.82 -4.36
C GLU A 187 -10.48 -6.94 -5.25
N HIS A 188 -9.66 -7.86 -5.72
CA HIS A 188 -10.05 -8.92 -6.64
C HIS A 188 -11.10 -9.90 -6.09
N THR A 189 -11.29 -9.96 -4.78
CA THR A 189 -12.36 -10.71 -4.11
C THR A 189 -13.73 -10.08 -4.34
N GLY A 190 -13.80 -8.80 -4.68
CA GLY A 190 -15.00 -8.10 -5.13
C GLY A 190 -15.28 -8.33 -6.62
N GLY A 191 -16.53 -8.17 -7.01
CA GLY A 191 -16.94 -8.35 -8.42
C GLY A 191 -17.15 -7.02 -9.17
N TRP A 192 -16.47 -5.94 -8.77
CA TRP A 192 -16.64 -4.62 -9.40
C TRP A 192 -15.58 -4.25 -10.42
N PHE A 193 -14.41 -4.84 -10.38
CA PHE A 193 -13.37 -4.68 -11.40
C PHE A 193 -13.38 -5.85 -12.39
N TRP A 194 -12.87 -5.65 -13.62
CA TRP A 194 -12.83 -6.71 -14.64
C TRP A 194 -11.95 -7.90 -14.21
N TRP A 195 -11.01 -7.73 -13.31
CA TRP A 195 -10.20 -8.81 -12.74
C TRP A 195 -10.86 -9.48 -11.52
N GLY A 196 -12.06 -9.03 -11.13
CA GLY A 196 -12.73 -9.46 -9.90
C GLY A 196 -13.29 -10.88 -9.93
N LYS A 197 -13.49 -11.40 -8.74
CA LYS A 197 -14.12 -12.71 -8.49
C LYS A 197 -15.49 -12.81 -9.14
N GLY A 198 -15.75 -13.94 -9.79
CA GLY A 198 -17.01 -14.21 -10.47
C GLY A 198 -17.09 -13.74 -11.92
N LEU A 199 -16.09 -12.96 -12.39
CA LEU A 199 -15.96 -12.57 -13.80
C LEU A 199 -14.96 -13.47 -14.54
N ASN A 200 -13.93 -13.95 -13.87
CA ASN A 200 -12.92 -14.84 -14.42
C ASN A 200 -12.72 -16.06 -13.52
N ALA A 201 -12.09 -17.11 -14.03
CA ALA A 201 -11.69 -18.24 -13.20
C ALA A 201 -10.54 -17.81 -12.24
N GLU A 202 -10.50 -18.41 -11.05
CA GLU A 202 -9.45 -18.13 -10.07
C GLU A 202 -8.05 -18.41 -10.63
N ALA A 203 -7.91 -19.50 -11.39
CA ALA A 203 -6.64 -19.87 -12.03
C ALA A 203 -6.16 -18.80 -13.04
N ASP A 204 -7.07 -18.13 -13.74
CA ASP A 204 -6.75 -17.06 -14.68
C ASP A 204 -6.24 -15.82 -13.94
N PHE A 205 -6.85 -15.47 -12.80
CA PHE A 205 -6.36 -14.38 -11.96
C PHE A 205 -4.95 -14.65 -11.43
N ILE A 206 -4.69 -15.87 -10.94
CA ILE A 206 -3.36 -16.30 -10.52
C ILE A 206 -2.35 -16.17 -11.68
N ALA A 207 -2.75 -16.60 -12.88
CA ALA A 207 -1.90 -16.50 -14.07
C ALA A 207 -1.63 -15.05 -14.49
N LEU A 208 -2.64 -14.16 -14.42
CA LEU A 208 -2.52 -12.74 -14.68
C LEU A 208 -1.50 -12.09 -13.73
N TRP A 209 -1.63 -12.34 -12.43
CA TRP A 209 -0.71 -11.82 -11.42
C TRP A 209 0.73 -12.24 -11.70
N ARG A 210 0.95 -13.55 -11.87
CA ARG A 210 2.28 -14.12 -12.15
C ARG A 210 2.87 -13.55 -13.43
N HIS A 211 2.08 -13.47 -14.50
CA HIS A 211 2.51 -12.90 -15.78
C HIS A 211 2.96 -11.44 -15.62
N THR A 212 2.22 -10.63 -14.86
CA THR A 212 2.56 -9.23 -14.59
C THR A 212 3.86 -9.11 -13.80
N VAL A 213 4.00 -9.85 -12.70
CA VAL A 213 5.23 -9.84 -11.89
C VAL A 213 6.45 -10.31 -12.70
N ASP A 214 6.32 -11.39 -13.47
CA ASP A 214 7.39 -11.90 -14.32
C ASP A 214 7.74 -10.92 -15.45
N HIS A 215 6.75 -10.22 -16.02
CA HIS A 215 7.00 -9.20 -17.01
C HIS A 215 7.82 -8.04 -16.44
N LEU A 216 7.41 -7.47 -15.32
CA LEU A 216 8.10 -6.34 -14.68
C LEU A 216 9.49 -6.74 -14.18
N ARG A 217 9.60 -7.84 -13.45
CA ARG A 217 10.84 -8.31 -12.83
C ARG A 217 11.82 -8.90 -13.85
N LEU A 218 11.36 -9.90 -14.64
CA LEU A 218 12.27 -10.70 -15.46
C LEU A 218 12.47 -10.13 -16.88
N ARG A 219 11.43 -9.55 -17.49
CA ARG A 219 11.55 -8.98 -18.85
C ARG A 219 12.03 -7.54 -18.85
N ARG A 220 11.52 -6.73 -17.89
CA ARG A 220 11.85 -5.30 -17.81
C ARG A 220 12.99 -5.01 -16.82
N GLY A 221 13.38 -5.97 -15.98
CA GLY A 221 14.49 -5.84 -15.03
C GLY A 221 14.23 -4.80 -13.94
N LEU A 222 12.99 -4.66 -13.49
CA LEU A 222 12.62 -3.76 -12.40
C LEU A 222 12.86 -4.47 -11.06
N HIS A 223 13.95 -4.09 -10.40
CA HIS A 223 14.41 -4.69 -9.13
C HIS A 223 14.20 -3.78 -7.92
N ASN A 224 13.37 -2.75 -8.07
CA ASN A 224 13.02 -1.79 -7.01
C ASN A 224 11.57 -1.92 -6.53
N LEU A 225 10.89 -3.01 -6.88
CA LEU A 225 9.48 -3.23 -6.54
C LEU A 225 9.33 -4.25 -5.41
N LEU A 226 8.42 -3.97 -4.48
CA LEU A 226 7.79 -4.92 -3.57
C LEU A 226 6.33 -5.08 -3.99
N TYR A 227 5.84 -6.31 -4.10
CA TYR A 227 4.51 -6.60 -4.63
C TYR A 227 3.52 -6.83 -3.49
N ALA A 228 2.45 -6.01 -3.44
CA ALA A 228 1.39 -6.11 -2.44
C ALA A 228 0.12 -6.72 -3.03
N TYR A 229 -0.31 -7.84 -2.45
CA TYR A 229 -1.57 -8.53 -2.75
C TYR A 229 -2.62 -8.09 -1.76
N SER A 230 -3.73 -7.49 -2.21
CA SER A 230 -4.75 -6.90 -1.34
C SER A 230 -6.18 -7.23 -1.81
N PRO A 231 -6.81 -8.26 -1.23
CA PRO A 231 -8.23 -8.50 -1.40
C PRO A 231 -9.08 -7.45 -0.68
N ASP A 232 -10.30 -7.20 -1.16
CA ASP A 232 -11.32 -6.43 -0.43
C ASP A 232 -12.05 -7.32 0.58
N ARG A 233 -12.26 -6.77 1.77
CA ARG A 233 -12.91 -7.46 2.89
C ARG A 233 -14.37 -7.82 2.60
N ARG A 234 -15.11 -6.98 1.88
CA ARG A 234 -16.54 -7.22 1.54
C ARG A 234 -16.72 -8.49 0.70
N GLY A 235 -15.74 -8.83 -0.12
CA GLY A 235 -15.76 -10.04 -0.96
C GLY A 235 -15.45 -11.35 -0.21
N ILE A 236 -15.18 -11.27 1.10
CA ILE A 236 -14.76 -12.40 1.94
C ILE A 236 -15.83 -12.70 2.98
N ASP A 237 -16.22 -13.98 3.08
CA ASP A 237 -17.14 -14.47 4.12
C ASP A 237 -16.48 -14.31 5.51
N PRO A 238 -17.12 -13.59 6.46
CA PRO A 238 -16.59 -13.44 7.81
C PRO A 238 -16.35 -14.76 8.55
N ASP A 239 -17.10 -15.80 8.24
CA ASP A 239 -16.97 -17.12 8.83
C ASP A 239 -15.84 -17.97 8.19
N ALA A 240 -15.26 -17.51 7.09
CA ALA A 240 -14.22 -18.19 6.30
C ALA A 240 -13.09 -17.23 5.87
N LEU A 241 -12.65 -16.34 6.76
CA LEU A 241 -11.72 -15.25 6.44
C LEU A 241 -10.42 -15.73 5.76
N ALA A 242 -9.79 -16.79 6.27
CA ALA A 242 -8.51 -17.25 5.74
C ALA A 242 -8.66 -17.82 4.31
N ASP A 243 -9.67 -18.64 4.07
CA ASP A 243 -9.91 -19.25 2.77
C ASP A 243 -10.34 -18.17 1.75
N GLY A 244 -11.22 -17.24 2.18
CA GLY A 244 -11.66 -16.14 1.34
C GLY A 244 -10.54 -15.16 1.01
N TYR A 245 -9.65 -14.87 1.96
CA TYR A 245 -8.46 -14.03 1.76
C TYR A 245 -7.52 -14.62 0.71
N LEU A 246 -7.31 -15.94 0.74
CA LEU A 246 -6.39 -16.64 -0.16
C LEU A 246 -7.00 -16.96 -1.54
N TYR A 247 -8.25 -16.57 -1.81
CA TYR A 247 -8.82 -16.71 -3.15
C TYR A 247 -7.99 -15.94 -4.18
N GLY A 248 -7.42 -16.63 -5.16
CA GLY A 248 -6.56 -16.02 -6.17
C GLY A 248 -5.12 -15.73 -5.70
N TYR A 249 -4.70 -16.23 -4.54
CA TYR A 249 -3.34 -16.02 -4.06
C TYR A 249 -2.30 -16.65 -5.00
N PRO A 250 -1.37 -15.85 -5.58
CA PRO A 250 -0.51 -16.32 -6.65
C PRO A 250 0.67 -17.20 -6.21
N GLY A 251 0.88 -17.34 -4.90
CA GLY A 251 2.00 -18.06 -4.30
C GLY A 251 3.02 -17.13 -3.63
N ASP A 252 3.74 -17.70 -2.65
CA ASP A 252 4.68 -16.95 -1.81
C ASP A 252 5.84 -16.34 -2.61
N GLU A 253 6.16 -16.89 -3.77
CA GLU A 253 7.20 -16.42 -4.69
C GLU A 253 6.79 -15.22 -5.56
N TYR A 254 5.53 -14.75 -5.43
CA TYR A 254 4.96 -13.64 -6.20
C TYR A 254 4.41 -12.49 -5.35
N VAL A 255 4.56 -12.55 -4.03
CA VAL A 255 4.02 -11.56 -3.10
C VAL A 255 5.02 -11.25 -1.99
N ASP A 256 5.28 -9.98 -1.72
CA ASP A 256 6.09 -9.51 -0.59
C ASP A 256 5.23 -9.11 0.60
N ILE A 257 4.06 -8.54 0.34
CA ILE A 257 3.18 -7.91 1.32
C ILE A 257 1.77 -8.44 1.16
N LEU A 258 1.18 -8.90 2.25
CA LEU A 258 -0.23 -9.24 2.33
C LEU A 258 -1.02 -8.01 2.80
N GLY A 259 -1.79 -7.41 1.90
CA GLY A 259 -2.65 -6.26 2.16
C GLY A 259 -4.10 -6.67 2.43
N LEU A 260 -4.87 -5.74 2.95
CA LEU A 260 -6.32 -5.82 3.04
C LEU A 260 -6.90 -4.45 2.72
N ASP A 261 -7.94 -4.40 1.89
CA ASP A 261 -8.72 -3.19 1.67
C ASP A 261 -10.06 -3.37 2.41
N ASP A 262 -10.33 -2.51 3.40
CA ASP A 262 -11.54 -2.62 4.22
C ASP A 262 -12.20 -1.26 4.45
N TYR A 263 -13.34 -1.09 3.82
CA TYR A 263 -14.24 0.03 4.02
C TYR A 263 -15.54 -0.41 4.73
N CYS A 264 -15.93 -1.68 4.50
CA CYS A 264 -17.27 -2.13 4.89
C CYS A 264 -17.44 -2.29 6.40
N ASP A 265 -16.37 -2.53 7.12
CA ASP A 265 -16.41 -2.80 8.56
C ASP A 265 -16.01 -1.57 9.41
N LEU A 266 -16.08 -0.35 8.80
CA LEU A 266 -15.76 0.93 9.44
C LEU A 266 -16.98 1.88 9.54
N GLY A 267 -18.15 1.35 9.82
CA GLY A 267 -19.36 2.15 9.98
C GLY A 267 -19.99 2.59 8.66
N GLN A 268 -19.73 1.90 7.56
CA GLN A 268 -20.33 2.24 6.27
C GLN A 268 -21.86 2.09 6.28
N PRO A 269 -22.61 3.05 5.72
CA PRO A 269 -24.08 3.01 5.66
C PRO A 269 -24.64 1.76 4.95
N GLY A 270 -23.85 1.16 4.06
CA GLY A 270 -24.21 -0.07 3.33
C GLY A 270 -24.05 -1.37 4.14
N ASN A 271 -23.44 -1.34 5.32
CA ASN A 271 -23.31 -2.49 6.19
C ASN A 271 -24.38 -2.42 7.30
N PRO A 272 -25.41 -3.31 7.29
CA PRO A 272 -26.50 -3.28 8.27
C PRO A 272 -26.11 -3.84 9.64
N ALA A 273 -24.93 -4.44 9.82
CA ALA A 273 -24.49 -5.01 11.08
C ALA A 273 -24.28 -3.90 12.13
N PRO A 274 -24.51 -4.17 13.42
CA PRO A 274 -24.15 -3.25 14.50
C PRO A 274 -22.65 -2.89 14.45
N LEU A 275 -22.28 -1.67 14.87
CA LEU A 275 -20.87 -1.21 14.87
C LEU A 275 -19.94 -2.13 15.66
N GLU A 276 -20.41 -2.72 16.77
CA GLU A 276 -19.63 -3.66 17.55
C GLU A 276 -19.31 -4.95 16.76
N GLU A 277 -20.25 -5.43 15.96
CA GLU A 277 -20.05 -6.60 15.09
C GLU A 277 -19.11 -6.24 13.93
N GLN A 278 -19.28 -5.07 13.28
CA GLN A 278 -18.36 -4.60 12.25
C GLN A 278 -16.94 -4.50 12.81
N HIS A 279 -16.75 -3.88 13.97
CA HIS A 279 -15.44 -3.77 14.60
C HIS A 279 -14.83 -5.15 14.93
N ALA A 280 -15.63 -6.10 15.41
CA ALA A 280 -15.16 -7.46 15.67
C ALA A 280 -14.70 -8.15 14.37
N VAL A 281 -15.39 -7.92 13.24
CA VAL A 281 -15.02 -8.44 11.93
C VAL A 281 -13.74 -7.78 11.43
N LEU A 282 -13.60 -6.44 11.53
CA LEU A 282 -12.35 -5.73 11.20
C LEU A 282 -11.16 -6.32 11.97
N VAL A 283 -11.27 -6.48 13.28
CA VAL A 283 -10.21 -7.08 14.12
C VAL A 283 -9.89 -8.51 13.67
N ALA A 284 -10.91 -9.32 13.35
CA ALA A 284 -10.71 -10.70 12.89
C ALA A 284 -10.03 -10.74 11.50
N ALA A 285 -10.39 -9.83 10.61
CA ALA A 285 -9.79 -9.72 9.28
C ALA A 285 -8.32 -9.28 9.36
N LEU A 286 -8.01 -8.23 10.14
CA LEU A 286 -6.63 -7.78 10.38
C LEU A 286 -5.78 -8.88 11.04
N THR A 287 -6.33 -9.59 12.06
CA THR A 287 -5.67 -10.72 12.69
C THR A 287 -5.36 -11.82 11.67
N THR A 288 -6.32 -12.14 10.80
CA THR A 288 -6.15 -13.17 9.77
C THR A 288 -5.09 -12.77 8.76
N THR A 289 -5.12 -11.52 8.26
CA THR A 289 -4.13 -10.99 7.31
C THR A 289 -2.71 -11.06 7.89
N ALA A 290 -2.52 -10.55 9.11
CA ALA A 290 -1.22 -10.54 9.76
C ALA A 290 -0.71 -11.96 10.07
N ARG A 291 -1.58 -12.86 10.51
CA ARG A 291 -1.23 -14.27 10.75
C ARG A 291 -0.82 -14.98 9.46
N LEU A 292 -1.59 -14.81 8.37
CA LEU A 292 -1.26 -15.38 7.07
C LEU A 292 0.07 -14.85 6.52
N ALA A 293 0.36 -13.56 6.73
CA ALA A 293 1.63 -12.95 6.37
C ALA A 293 2.80 -13.58 7.15
N ARG A 294 2.68 -13.64 8.48
CA ARG A 294 3.70 -14.26 9.35
C ARG A 294 3.97 -15.72 8.99
N GLU A 295 2.92 -16.52 8.75
CA GLU A 295 3.03 -17.94 8.38
C GLU A 295 3.80 -18.13 7.06
N ARG A 296 3.80 -17.12 6.17
CA ARG A 296 4.46 -17.12 4.87
C ARG A 296 5.77 -16.33 4.83
N GLY A 297 6.20 -15.77 5.97
CA GLY A 297 7.38 -14.90 6.02
C GLY A 297 7.21 -13.63 5.20
N LYS A 298 6.01 -13.01 5.25
CA LYS A 298 5.62 -11.78 4.57
C LYS A 298 5.27 -10.69 5.58
N LEU A 299 5.19 -9.45 5.11
CA LEU A 299 4.67 -8.32 5.87
C LEU A 299 3.17 -8.15 5.65
N ALA A 300 2.49 -7.45 6.57
CA ALA A 300 1.05 -7.21 6.49
C ALA A 300 0.72 -5.72 6.55
N ALA A 301 -0.35 -5.30 5.84
CA ALA A 301 -0.82 -3.93 5.83
C ALA A 301 -2.35 -3.82 5.65
N LEU A 302 -2.94 -2.72 6.15
CA LEU A 302 -4.27 -2.26 5.78
C LEU A 302 -4.08 -1.29 4.61
N THR A 303 -4.12 -1.83 3.39
CA THR A 303 -3.68 -1.17 2.17
C THR A 303 -4.65 -0.11 1.66
N GLU A 304 -5.92 -0.23 2.01
CA GLU A 304 -6.92 0.84 1.89
C GLU A 304 -7.90 0.79 3.05
N VAL A 305 -8.27 1.97 3.51
CA VAL A 305 -9.27 2.16 4.56
C VAL A 305 -9.96 3.51 4.39
N GLY A 306 -11.19 3.59 4.87
CA GLY A 306 -11.89 4.87 4.90
C GLY A 306 -13.17 4.80 5.68
N THR A 307 -13.45 5.84 6.45
CA THR A 307 -14.71 5.99 7.17
C THR A 307 -15.56 7.04 6.46
N GLU A 308 -16.78 6.69 6.06
CA GLU A 308 -17.72 7.66 5.46
C GLU A 308 -18.37 8.58 6.50
N ARG A 309 -17.60 9.12 7.46
CA ARG A 309 -18.02 10.12 8.48
C ARG A 309 -19.22 9.73 9.36
N THR A 310 -19.55 8.46 9.44
CA THR A 310 -20.69 7.99 10.26
C THR A 310 -20.33 7.84 11.73
N LEU A 311 -19.03 7.78 12.05
CA LEU A 311 -18.51 7.61 13.41
C LEU A 311 -18.06 8.94 13.99
N PRO A 312 -18.38 9.24 15.27
CA PRO A 312 -17.91 10.46 15.93
C PRO A 312 -16.39 10.48 16.15
N ASP A 313 -15.80 9.33 16.50
CA ASP A 313 -14.38 9.15 16.80
C ASP A 313 -13.81 7.97 15.96
N PRO A 314 -13.74 8.12 14.61
CA PRO A 314 -13.36 7.01 13.73
C PRO A 314 -11.90 6.56 13.93
N TRP A 315 -11.04 7.45 14.37
CA TRP A 315 -9.61 7.22 14.49
C TRP A 315 -9.23 6.61 15.85
N THR A 316 -9.49 7.33 16.95
CA THR A 316 -9.11 6.86 18.29
C THR A 316 -10.13 5.91 18.90
N GLY A 317 -11.39 6.04 18.54
CA GLY A 317 -12.47 5.20 19.06
C GLY A 317 -12.70 3.92 18.25
N TYR A 318 -12.19 3.81 17.04
CA TYR A 318 -12.50 2.68 16.16
C TYR A 318 -11.25 2.06 15.49
N LEU A 319 -10.54 2.79 14.64
CA LEU A 319 -9.40 2.24 13.87
C LEU A 319 -8.22 1.87 14.78
N LEU A 320 -7.80 2.79 15.64
CA LEU A 320 -6.66 2.54 16.55
C LEU A 320 -6.91 1.36 17.50
N PRO A 321 -8.09 1.20 18.15
CA PRO A 321 -8.41 0.01 18.90
C PRO A 321 -8.35 -1.28 18.09
N ALA A 322 -8.76 -1.28 16.84
CA ALA A 322 -8.68 -2.45 15.97
C ALA A 322 -7.21 -2.83 15.65
N LEU A 323 -6.38 -1.85 15.32
CA LEU A 323 -4.94 -2.04 15.07
C LEU A 323 -4.19 -2.51 16.32
N MET A 324 -4.66 -2.15 17.51
CA MET A 324 -4.04 -2.50 18.80
C MET A 324 -4.68 -3.69 19.51
N ALA A 325 -5.70 -4.33 18.94
CA ALA A 325 -6.55 -5.31 19.60
C ALA A 325 -5.79 -6.56 20.11
N ASN A 326 -4.75 -6.99 19.40
CA ASN A 326 -3.95 -8.16 19.77
C ASN A 326 -2.54 -8.11 19.14
N GLU A 327 -1.71 -9.13 19.40
CA GLU A 327 -0.34 -9.19 18.87
C GLU A 327 -0.29 -9.28 17.33
N ASP A 328 -1.24 -9.96 16.71
CA ASP A 328 -1.27 -10.08 15.24
C ASP A 328 -1.73 -8.77 14.61
N THR A 329 -2.77 -8.09 15.12
CA THR A 329 -3.22 -6.81 14.54
C THR A 329 -2.16 -5.71 14.65
N ARG A 330 -1.33 -5.71 15.69
CA ARG A 330 -0.20 -4.80 15.84
C ARG A 330 0.88 -4.97 14.76
N ARG A 331 0.88 -6.10 14.06
CA ARG A 331 1.81 -6.38 12.95
C ARG A 331 1.37 -5.75 11.62
N ILE A 332 0.22 -5.10 11.57
CA ILE A 332 -0.19 -4.28 10.43
C ILE A 332 0.73 -3.07 10.35
N LEU A 333 1.58 -3.04 9.33
CA LEU A 333 2.68 -2.06 9.19
C LEU A 333 2.23 -0.67 8.84
N TRP A 334 1.20 -0.56 8.01
CA TRP A 334 0.59 0.72 7.68
C TRP A 334 -0.90 0.60 7.50
N THR A 335 -1.56 1.74 7.64
CA THR A 335 -2.94 1.96 7.25
C THR A 335 -2.97 3.11 6.26
N LEU A 336 -3.57 2.93 5.08
CA LEU A 336 -3.65 3.96 4.06
C LEU A 336 -5.10 4.43 3.93
N SER A 337 -5.37 5.64 4.39
CA SER A 337 -6.67 6.29 4.20
C SER A 337 -6.82 6.72 2.73
N TRP A 338 -8.01 6.48 2.17
CA TRP A 338 -8.27 6.84 0.79
C TRP A 338 -8.34 8.36 0.59
N ARG A 339 -8.39 8.79 -0.66
CA ARG A 339 -8.24 10.17 -1.10
C ARG A 339 -9.36 11.13 -0.64
N ASN A 340 -9.05 12.41 -0.66
CA ASN A 340 -9.97 13.51 -0.38
C ASN A 340 -10.38 14.23 -1.69
N PRO A 341 -11.48 13.85 -2.36
CA PRO A 341 -11.83 14.42 -3.67
C PRO A 341 -12.15 15.91 -3.57
N THR A 342 -11.58 16.69 -4.51
CA THR A 342 -11.78 18.13 -4.56
C THR A 342 -13.24 18.48 -4.83
N GLY A 343 -13.81 19.39 -4.01
CA GLY A 343 -15.19 19.84 -4.11
C GLY A 343 -16.23 18.89 -3.52
N GLU A 344 -15.82 17.75 -2.98
CA GLU A 344 -16.69 16.73 -2.37
C GLU A 344 -16.29 16.45 -0.91
N PRO A 345 -16.32 17.45 -0.01
CA PRO A 345 -15.84 17.28 1.36
C PRO A 345 -16.60 16.22 2.17
N GLU A 346 -17.80 15.82 1.75
CA GLU A 346 -18.56 14.72 2.34
C GLU A 346 -17.99 13.34 1.98
N ARG A 347 -17.17 13.25 0.93
CA ARG A 347 -16.49 12.04 0.49
C ARG A 347 -15.02 11.99 0.88
N ALA A 348 -14.54 12.94 1.68
CA ALA A 348 -13.17 12.90 2.17
C ALA A 348 -13.00 11.79 3.22
N TYR A 349 -12.02 10.95 3.03
CA TYR A 349 -11.71 9.85 3.94
C TYR A 349 -10.76 10.25 5.06
N THR A 350 -9.96 11.31 4.86
CA THR A 350 -9.09 11.91 5.88
C THR A 350 -9.60 13.30 6.23
N PRO A 351 -9.57 13.73 7.50
CA PRO A 351 -10.04 15.05 7.87
C PRO A 351 -9.22 16.17 7.23
N GLN A 352 -9.90 17.24 6.80
CA GLN A 352 -9.29 18.52 6.49
C GLN A 352 -9.47 19.50 7.66
N PRO A 353 -8.79 20.65 7.67
CA PRO A 353 -8.97 21.67 8.70
C PRO A 353 -10.43 22.06 8.89
N GLY A 354 -10.90 21.99 10.14
CA GLY A 354 -12.29 22.31 10.49
C GLY A 354 -13.29 21.15 10.29
N ALA A 355 -12.85 19.98 9.83
CA ALA A 355 -13.70 18.80 9.80
C ALA A 355 -14.10 18.38 11.23
N PRO A 356 -15.32 17.83 11.45
CA PRO A 356 -15.76 17.39 12.78
C PRO A 356 -14.83 16.39 13.45
N THR A 357 -14.16 15.55 12.66
CA THR A 357 -13.25 14.48 13.14
C THR A 357 -11.77 14.91 13.18
N ALA A 358 -11.46 16.20 12.90
CA ALA A 358 -10.08 16.68 12.89
C ALA A 358 -9.38 16.57 14.26
N ALA A 359 -10.11 16.81 15.36
CA ALA A 359 -9.56 16.68 16.71
C ALA A 359 -9.28 15.23 17.09
N ASP A 360 -10.16 14.29 16.68
CA ASP A 360 -9.96 12.87 16.86
C ASP A 360 -8.75 12.35 16.05
N PHE A 361 -8.62 12.83 14.80
CA PHE A 361 -7.46 12.50 13.97
C PHE A 361 -6.14 13.05 14.55
N ALA A 362 -6.15 14.28 15.10
CA ALA A 362 -4.98 14.83 15.77
C ALA A 362 -4.60 14.04 17.03
N ALA A 363 -5.59 13.50 17.76
CA ALA A 363 -5.33 12.61 18.89
C ALA A 363 -4.78 11.25 18.45
N PHE A 364 -5.26 10.71 17.32
CA PHE A 364 -4.72 9.50 16.70
C PHE A 364 -3.27 9.71 16.27
N ALA A 365 -2.95 10.83 15.63
CA ALA A 365 -1.59 11.17 15.22
C ALA A 365 -0.62 11.35 16.40
N ALA A 366 -1.12 11.73 17.57
CA ALA A 366 -0.32 11.88 18.78
C ALA A 366 -0.11 10.56 19.55
N ASP A 367 -0.72 9.44 19.12
CA ASP A 367 -0.51 8.15 19.77
C ASP A 367 0.87 7.57 19.41
N PRO A 368 1.69 7.16 20.39
CA PRO A 368 3.05 6.69 20.12
C PRO A 368 3.13 5.39 19.31
N PHE A 369 2.02 4.70 19.09
CA PHE A 369 1.94 3.55 18.20
C PHE A 369 1.87 3.96 16.71
N VAL A 370 1.38 5.17 16.41
CA VAL A 370 1.19 5.69 15.05
C VAL A 370 2.38 6.56 14.66
N LEU A 371 3.00 6.28 13.52
CA LEU A 371 4.09 7.09 12.99
C LEU A 371 3.63 7.90 11.78
N PHE A 372 3.98 9.16 11.81
CA PHE A 372 3.97 10.08 10.68
C PHE A 372 5.39 10.29 10.15
N ASN A 373 5.56 11.11 9.14
CA ASN A 373 6.83 11.25 8.42
C ASN A 373 7.99 11.70 9.33
N ASP A 374 7.77 12.63 10.26
CA ASP A 374 8.80 13.24 11.11
C ASP A 374 9.37 12.28 12.17
N GLU A 375 8.69 11.17 12.47
CA GLU A 375 9.12 10.13 13.41
C GLU A 375 9.67 8.88 12.71
N LEU A 376 9.69 8.85 11.36
CA LEU A 376 10.21 7.72 10.62
C LEU A 376 11.74 7.57 10.82
N PRO A 377 12.22 6.34 11.03
CA PRO A 377 13.64 6.08 10.81
C PRO A 377 13.96 6.25 9.31
N ASP A 378 15.23 6.39 8.97
CA ASP A 378 15.63 6.34 7.56
C ASP A 378 15.34 4.94 6.99
N LEU A 379 14.20 4.82 6.29
CA LEU A 379 13.72 3.54 5.73
C LEU A 379 14.65 2.99 4.64
N TYR A 380 15.48 3.83 4.04
CA TYR A 380 16.32 3.51 2.89
C TYR A 380 17.81 3.41 3.24
N ALA A 381 18.18 3.59 4.52
CA ALA A 381 19.56 3.46 4.99
C ALA A 381 20.11 2.04 4.75
N LEU A 382 21.30 1.95 4.13
CA LEU A 382 21.97 0.70 3.76
C LEU A 382 22.68 0.02 4.94
#